data_3456b3d0961863e4ac198e51c77e8195
#
_entry.id   3456b3d0961863e4ac198e51c77e8195
#
_cell.length_a   1.000
_cell.length_b   1.000
_cell.length_c   1.000
_cell.angle_alpha   90.00
_cell.angle_beta   90.00
_cell.angle_gamma   90.00
#
_symmetry.space_group_name_H-M   'P 1'
#
loop_
_entity.id
_entity.type
_entity.pdbx_description
1 polymer ?
#
loop_
_entity_poly.entity_id
_entity_poly.type
_entity_poly.pdbx_seq_one_letter_code
_entity_poly.pdbx_strand_id
1 'polypeptide(L)'
;MINYLIQDPPKNDTPWADVPAPEIDYWGQLPVQAGNFDHVDGLFYFTYAVCIVFFVIITGVLLYSVVAHRRKTWDQKPLSNVTHNTPLEVVWTVIPLIIVMIMFAWGFKGSLDMLTVPHAAQQNTYKATAKQWFWTFTYPNSTQSISEVYVEIDKPVQFILESTDVLHAFYAPS
;
A
#
# COMPACT_ATOMS: atom_id res chain seq x y z
N MET A 1 -16.89 -1.03 -10.48
CA MET A 1 -16.72 0.43 -10.29
C MET A 1 -17.80 0.81 -9.28
N ILE A 2 -17.45 0.82 -7.99
CA ILE A 2 -18.36 1.28 -6.93
C ILE A 2 -18.37 2.78 -7.06
N ASN A 3 -19.45 3.35 -7.59
CA ASN A 3 -19.70 4.77 -7.51
C ASN A 3 -19.90 5.09 -6.02
N TYR A 4 -18.92 5.71 -5.40
CA TYR A 4 -19.19 6.51 -4.22
C TYR A 4 -20.10 7.63 -4.69
N LEU A 5 -21.40 7.43 -4.57
CA LEU A 5 -22.32 8.54 -4.54
C LEU A 5 -21.92 9.34 -3.30
N ILE A 6 -21.18 10.43 -3.52
CA ILE A 6 -21.17 11.55 -2.59
C ILE A 6 -22.63 12.01 -2.59
N GLN A 7 -23.45 11.37 -1.77
CA GLN A 7 -24.72 11.96 -1.41
C GLN A 7 -24.36 13.16 -0.57
N ASP A 8 -24.89 14.31 -0.96
CA ASP A 8 -24.86 15.47 -0.08
C ASP A 8 -25.29 15.01 1.31
N PRO A 9 -24.52 15.33 2.35
CA PRO A 9 -24.84 14.85 3.69
C PRO A 9 -26.28 15.21 4.01
N PRO A 10 -27.09 14.25 4.50
CA PRO A 10 -28.44 14.55 4.89
C PRO A 10 -28.44 15.72 5.88
N LYS A 11 -29.34 16.68 5.69
CA LYS A 11 -29.39 17.90 6.49
C LYS A 11 -29.35 17.57 7.99
N ASN A 12 -28.25 17.93 8.61
CA ASN A 12 -28.03 18.40 9.97
C ASN A 12 -28.29 17.52 11.20
N ASP A 13 -28.71 16.27 11.14
CA ASP A 13 -28.98 15.49 12.37
C ASP A 13 -28.21 14.19 12.50
N THR A 14 -27.16 13.96 11.70
CA THR A 14 -26.36 12.75 11.77
C THR A 14 -25.05 12.99 12.52
N PRO A 15 -24.63 12.07 13.41
CA PRO A 15 -23.41 12.21 14.22
C PRO A 15 -22.11 12.36 13.41
N TRP A 16 -22.17 12.13 12.11
CA TRP A 16 -21.02 12.20 11.19
C TRP A 16 -21.09 13.40 10.21
N ALA A 17 -22.10 14.29 10.34
CA ALA A 17 -22.21 15.49 9.50
C ALA A 17 -21.01 16.46 9.68
N ASP A 18 -20.34 16.39 10.82
CA ASP A 18 -19.20 17.23 11.16
C ASP A 18 -17.84 16.55 10.93
N VAL A 19 -17.82 15.32 10.38
CA VAL A 19 -16.56 14.65 10.04
C VAL A 19 -16.02 15.27 8.75
N PRO A 20 -14.89 15.99 8.79
CA PRO A 20 -14.31 16.56 7.59
C PRO A 20 -13.96 15.44 6.62
N ALA A 21 -14.29 15.64 5.34
CA ALA A 21 -13.86 14.72 4.29
C ALA A 21 -12.33 14.58 4.37
N PRO A 22 -11.80 13.35 4.26
CA PRO A 22 -10.35 13.15 4.31
C PRO A 22 -9.70 13.98 3.20
N GLU A 23 -8.76 14.84 3.56
CA GLU A 23 -7.92 15.54 2.59
C GLU A 23 -7.07 14.52 1.84
N ILE A 24 -7.44 14.26 0.61
CA ILE A 24 -6.65 13.40 -0.27
C ILE A 24 -5.58 14.28 -0.91
N ASP A 25 -4.35 14.21 -0.38
CA ASP A 25 -3.19 14.78 -1.05
C ASP A 25 -2.71 13.82 -2.14
N TYR A 26 -2.96 14.20 -3.40
CA TYR A 26 -2.63 13.37 -4.58
C TYR A 26 -1.11 13.27 -4.87
N TRP A 27 -0.25 13.94 -4.09
CA TRP A 27 1.19 14.04 -4.36
C TRP A 27 2.03 12.99 -3.64
N GLY A 28 1.61 11.72 -3.67
CA GLY A 28 2.40 10.61 -3.17
C GLY A 28 2.18 10.29 -1.71
N GLN A 29 1.15 10.86 -1.10
CA GLN A 29 0.65 10.43 0.21
C GLN A 29 -0.39 9.33 0.03
N LEU A 30 -0.36 8.35 0.92
CA LEU A 30 -1.41 7.37 1.02
C LEU A 30 -2.63 8.02 1.69
N PRO A 31 -3.87 7.62 1.33
CA PRO A 31 -5.06 8.15 1.97
C PRO A 31 -5.03 7.85 3.48
N VAL A 32 -5.65 8.74 4.28
CA VAL A 32 -5.80 8.54 5.73
C VAL A 32 -6.53 7.23 5.97
N GLN A 33 -6.04 6.39 6.87
CA GLN A 33 -6.53 5.03 7.05
C GLN A 33 -7.62 4.97 8.12
N ALA A 34 -8.71 4.27 7.82
CA ALA A 34 -9.77 3.99 8.78
C ALA A 34 -9.38 2.91 9.80
N GLY A 35 -8.24 2.27 9.62
CA GLY A 35 -7.74 1.17 10.45
C GLY A 35 -6.33 1.40 10.98
N ASN A 36 -5.89 0.56 11.89
CA ASN A 36 -4.57 0.62 12.53
C ASN A 36 -3.50 -0.05 11.63
N PHE A 37 -3.29 0.49 10.42
CA PHE A 37 -2.35 -0.05 9.41
C PHE A 37 -1.07 0.77 9.25
N ASP A 38 -0.67 1.53 10.27
CA ASP A 38 0.52 2.40 10.27
C ASP A 38 1.80 1.68 9.81
N HIS A 39 1.88 0.38 9.99
CA HIS A 39 3.05 -0.41 9.56
C HIS A 39 3.14 -0.53 8.03
N VAL A 40 2.00 -0.50 7.31
CA VAL A 40 1.98 -0.60 5.85
C VAL A 40 2.52 0.68 5.24
N ASP A 41 2.10 1.83 5.76
CA ASP A 41 2.56 3.14 5.32
C ASP A 41 4.04 3.33 5.57
N GLY A 42 4.51 2.96 6.76
CA GLY A 42 5.93 3.00 7.09
C GLY A 42 6.79 2.20 6.12
N LEU A 43 6.37 0.98 5.78
CA LEU A 43 7.07 0.14 4.81
C LEU A 43 7.00 0.72 3.40
N PHE A 44 5.85 1.26 3.00
CA PHE A 44 5.68 1.91 1.71
C PHE A 44 6.65 3.08 1.54
N TYR A 45 6.67 4.03 2.48
CA TYR A 45 7.57 5.19 2.40
C TYR A 45 9.04 4.80 2.49
N PHE A 46 9.37 3.80 3.30
CA PHE A 46 10.74 3.27 3.34
C PHE A 46 11.15 2.70 1.97
N THR A 47 10.30 1.86 1.37
CA THR A 47 10.55 1.29 0.03
C THR A 47 10.69 2.38 -1.02
N TYR A 48 9.80 3.37 -0.98
CA TYR A 48 9.83 4.50 -1.89
C TYR A 48 11.13 5.31 -1.77
N ALA A 49 11.56 5.61 -0.54
CA ALA A 49 12.82 6.29 -0.30
C ALA A 49 14.02 5.49 -0.82
N VAL A 50 14.06 4.18 -0.57
CA VAL A 50 15.10 3.28 -1.10
C VAL A 50 15.13 3.34 -2.63
N CYS A 51 13.97 3.25 -3.29
CA CYS A 51 13.88 3.34 -4.75
C CYS A 51 14.41 4.68 -5.29
N ILE A 52 14.06 5.80 -4.65
CA ILE A 52 14.56 7.12 -5.04
C ILE A 52 16.08 7.20 -4.89
N VAL A 53 16.62 6.74 -3.77
CA VAL A 53 18.08 6.76 -3.52
C VAL A 53 18.82 5.95 -4.57
N PHE A 54 18.38 4.74 -4.85
CA PHE A 54 18.99 3.90 -5.91
C PHE A 54 18.85 4.54 -7.29
N PHE A 55 17.70 5.08 -7.60
CA PHE A 55 17.48 5.78 -8.88
C PHE A 55 18.46 6.94 -9.06
N VAL A 56 18.60 7.78 -8.05
CA VAL A 56 19.52 8.93 -8.10
C VAL A 56 20.98 8.49 -8.23
N ILE A 57 21.40 7.49 -7.45
CA ILE A 57 22.78 6.97 -7.50
C ILE A 57 23.06 6.37 -8.88
N ILE A 58 22.21 5.45 -9.35
CA ILE A 58 22.45 4.74 -10.63
C ILE A 58 22.42 5.73 -11.79
N THR A 59 21.41 6.60 -11.84
CA THR A 59 21.28 7.61 -12.89
C THR A 59 22.45 8.60 -12.85
N GLY A 60 22.84 9.03 -11.65
CA GLY A 60 23.98 9.95 -11.46
C GLY A 60 25.31 9.34 -11.94
N VAL A 61 25.59 8.09 -11.56
CA VAL A 61 26.79 7.36 -12.00
C VAL A 61 26.78 7.15 -13.52
N LEU A 62 25.61 6.81 -14.08
CA LEU A 62 25.46 6.62 -15.52
C LEU A 62 25.71 7.93 -16.29
N LEU A 63 25.08 9.02 -15.89
CA LEU A 63 25.27 10.33 -16.52
C LEU A 63 26.71 10.82 -16.38
N TYR A 64 27.29 10.68 -15.18
CA TYR A 64 28.70 10.98 -14.96
C TYR A 64 29.61 10.19 -15.92
N SER A 65 29.37 8.88 -16.04
CA SER A 65 30.17 8.02 -16.90
C SER A 65 30.07 8.40 -18.38
N VAL A 66 28.87 8.74 -18.84
CA VAL A 66 28.64 9.20 -20.22
C VAL A 66 29.40 10.50 -20.51
N VAL A 67 29.39 11.44 -19.58
CA VAL A 67 30.06 12.74 -19.78
C VAL A 67 31.56 12.60 -19.60
N ALA A 68 32.02 11.97 -18.52
CA ALA A 68 33.46 11.93 -18.18
C ALA A 68 34.26 10.97 -19.07
N HIS A 69 33.64 9.84 -19.47
CA HIS A 69 34.33 8.80 -20.22
C HIS A 69 33.93 8.72 -21.69
N ARG A 70 33.25 9.74 -22.22
CA ARG A 70 32.91 9.78 -23.63
C ARG A 70 34.15 9.74 -24.50
N ARG A 71 34.15 8.97 -25.58
CA ARG A 71 35.19 8.92 -26.59
C ARG A 71 35.28 10.27 -27.28
N LYS A 72 36.51 10.84 -27.36
CA LYS A 72 36.77 12.12 -28.03
C LYS A 72 37.20 11.95 -29.48
N THR A 73 37.89 10.84 -29.80
CA THR A 73 38.37 10.50 -31.15
C THR A 73 38.13 9.03 -31.45
N TRP A 74 38.01 8.69 -32.74
CA TRP A 74 37.75 7.30 -33.16
C TRP A 74 38.87 6.33 -32.77
N ASP A 75 40.13 6.79 -32.74
CA ASP A 75 41.30 5.97 -32.43
C ASP A 75 41.63 5.92 -30.92
N GLN A 76 40.80 6.53 -30.09
CA GLN A 76 41.03 6.52 -28.64
C GLN A 76 40.88 5.12 -28.06
N LYS A 77 41.99 4.61 -27.52
CA LYS A 77 42.02 3.33 -26.80
C LYS A 77 41.45 3.50 -25.41
N PRO A 78 40.84 2.43 -24.81
CA PRO A 78 40.40 2.46 -23.45
C PRO A 78 41.59 2.66 -22.49
N LEU A 79 41.34 3.40 -21.39
CA LEU A 79 42.36 3.71 -20.38
C LEU A 79 42.75 2.49 -19.55
N SER A 80 41.90 1.48 -19.49
CA SER A 80 42.09 0.27 -18.72
C SER A 80 41.37 -0.93 -19.36
N ASN A 81 41.94 -2.09 -19.24
CA ASN A 81 41.35 -3.37 -19.65
C ASN A 81 40.78 -4.16 -18.46
N VAL A 82 40.62 -3.51 -17.31
CA VAL A 82 40.00 -4.17 -16.13
C VAL A 82 38.54 -4.41 -16.43
N THR A 83 38.11 -5.65 -16.37
CA THR A 83 36.75 -6.09 -16.70
C THR A 83 35.93 -6.46 -15.47
N HIS A 84 36.54 -6.62 -14.31
CA HIS A 84 35.87 -6.98 -13.07
C HIS A 84 36.58 -6.38 -11.86
N ASN A 85 35.82 -6.20 -10.77
CA ASN A 85 36.32 -5.71 -9.50
C ASN A 85 35.53 -6.39 -8.38
N THR A 86 36.09 -7.50 -7.86
CA THR A 86 35.42 -8.32 -6.84
C THR A 86 35.00 -7.57 -5.58
N PRO A 87 35.80 -6.66 -4.98
CA PRO A 87 35.34 -5.88 -3.86
C PRO A 87 34.09 -5.03 -4.15
N LEU A 88 34.06 -4.40 -5.32
CA LEU A 88 32.92 -3.60 -5.75
C LEU A 88 31.68 -4.48 -5.99
N GLU A 89 31.87 -5.64 -6.59
CA GLU A 89 30.83 -6.64 -6.83
C GLU A 89 30.19 -7.13 -5.52
N VAL A 90 31.00 -7.40 -4.52
CA VAL A 90 30.52 -7.79 -3.19
C VAL A 90 29.71 -6.65 -2.56
N VAL A 91 30.19 -5.41 -2.63
CA VAL A 91 29.52 -4.25 -2.03
C VAL A 91 28.13 -4.04 -2.65
N TRP A 92 28.02 -4.01 -3.98
CA TRP A 92 26.73 -3.78 -4.62
C TRP A 92 25.77 -4.95 -4.55
N THR A 93 26.25 -6.16 -4.18
CA THR A 93 25.40 -7.32 -3.93
C THR A 93 24.92 -7.37 -2.48
N VAL A 94 25.84 -7.17 -1.53
CA VAL A 94 25.55 -7.33 -0.11
C VAL A 94 24.68 -6.20 0.43
N ILE A 95 24.94 -4.95 0.04
CA ILE A 95 24.15 -3.81 0.53
C ILE A 95 22.67 -3.93 0.13
N PRO A 96 22.30 -4.13 -1.16
CA PRO A 96 20.90 -4.32 -1.54
C PRO A 96 20.28 -5.58 -0.90
N LEU A 97 21.04 -6.65 -0.76
CA LEU A 97 20.57 -7.87 -0.09
C LEU A 97 20.14 -7.60 1.35
N ILE A 98 20.95 -6.87 2.12
CA ILE A 98 20.61 -6.49 3.51
C ILE A 98 19.33 -5.64 3.53
N ILE A 99 19.21 -4.66 2.63
CA ILE A 99 18.03 -3.80 2.54
C ILE A 99 16.79 -4.65 2.25
N VAL A 100 16.86 -5.56 1.28
CA VAL A 100 15.74 -6.45 0.93
C VAL A 100 15.36 -7.35 2.11
N MET A 101 16.34 -7.86 2.87
CA MET A 101 16.07 -8.68 4.06
C MET A 101 15.34 -7.87 5.16
N ILE A 102 15.70 -6.61 5.35
CA ILE A 102 15.00 -5.71 6.27
C ILE A 102 13.55 -5.49 5.80
N MET A 103 13.36 -5.18 4.52
CA MET A 103 12.03 -5.00 3.92
C MET A 103 11.18 -6.25 4.05
N PHE A 104 11.77 -7.41 3.80
CA PHE A 104 11.09 -8.71 3.95
C PHE A 104 10.64 -8.94 5.40
N ALA A 105 11.54 -8.76 6.37
CA ALA A 105 11.21 -8.97 7.78
C ALA A 105 10.09 -8.02 8.26
N TRP A 106 10.14 -6.76 7.84
CA TRP A 106 9.12 -5.78 8.16
C TRP A 106 7.78 -6.12 7.51
N GLY A 107 7.77 -6.40 6.20
CA GLY A 107 6.55 -6.77 5.46
C GLY A 107 5.95 -8.08 5.94
N PHE A 108 6.77 -9.08 6.27
CA PHE A 108 6.32 -10.34 6.82
C PHE A 108 5.61 -10.17 8.16
N LYS A 109 6.19 -9.37 9.07
CA LYS A 109 5.56 -9.05 10.35
C LYS A 109 4.23 -8.33 10.14
N GLY A 110 4.19 -7.28 9.31
CA GLY A 110 2.95 -6.56 9.00
C GLY A 110 1.87 -7.46 8.39
N SER A 111 2.27 -8.38 7.50
CA SER A 111 1.34 -9.36 6.92
C SER A 111 0.75 -10.32 7.96
N LEU A 112 1.55 -10.78 8.93
CA LEU A 112 1.04 -11.61 10.02
C LEU A 112 0.07 -10.84 10.93
N ASP A 113 0.38 -9.58 11.23
CA ASP A 113 -0.47 -8.72 12.04
C ASP A 113 -1.83 -8.49 11.36
N MET A 114 -1.85 -8.31 10.03
CA MET A 114 -3.08 -8.18 9.23
C MET A 114 -3.92 -9.46 9.17
N LEU A 115 -3.30 -10.64 9.22
CA LEU A 115 -4.00 -11.92 9.22
C LEU A 115 -4.59 -12.28 10.59
N THR A 116 -4.16 -11.60 11.64
CA THR A 116 -4.60 -11.87 13.00
C THR A 116 -5.80 -10.99 13.35
N VAL A 117 -6.97 -11.61 13.47
CA VAL A 117 -8.20 -10.88 13.84
C VAL A 117 -8.21 -10.65 15.36
N PRO A 118 -8.24 -9.39 15.85
CA PRO A 118 -8.35 -9.09 17.27
C PRO A 118 -9.62 -9.69 17.87
N HIS A 119 -9.55 -10.22 19.09
CA HIS A 119 -10.71 -10.78 19.79
C HIS A 119 -11.89 -9.79 19.89
N ALA A 120 -11.62 -8.50 20.05
CA ALA A 120 -12.63 -7.47 20.07
C ALA A 120 -13.41 -7.36 18.75
N ALA A 121 -12.77 -7.59 17.60
CA ALA A 121 -13.42 -7.55 16.29
C ALA A 121 -14.35 -8.77 16.08
N GLN A 122 -14.06 -9.91 16.70
CA GLN A 122 -14.87 -11.13 16.58
C GLN A 122 -16.29 -10.95 17.15
N GLN A 123 -16.47 -10.02 18.09
CA GLN A 123 -17.78 -9.69 18.67
C GLN A 123 -18.63 -8.83 17.73
N ASN A 124 -18.00 -8.13 16.77
CA ASN A 124 -18.64 -7.27 15.79
C ASN A 124 -18.42 -7.83 14.37
N THR A 125 -18.99 -9.01 14.12
CA THR A 125 -18.81 -9.69 12.83
C THR A 125 -19.95 -9.34 11.88
N TYR A 126 -19.56 -8.82 10.73
CA TYR A 126 -20.45 -8.51 9.60
C TYR A 126 -20.18 -9.51 8.47
N LYS A 127 -21.23 -9.99 7.82
CA LYS A 127 -21.09 -10.83 6.65
C LYS A 127 -21.33 -10.00 5.38
N ALA A 128 -20.34 -9.91 4.52
CA ALA A 128 -20.44 -9.22 3.24
C ALA A 128 -20.55 -10.25 2.12
N THR A 129 -21.70 -10.34 1.48
CA THR A 129 -21.98 -11.27 0.38
C THR A 129 -21.99 -10.51 -0.93
N ALA A 130 -21.05 -10.85 -1.80
CA ALA A 130 -20.95 -10.28 -3.14
C ALA A 130 -21.87 -11.00 -4.14
N LYS A 131 -22.50 -10.23 -4.99
CA LYS A 131 -23.23 -10.69 -6.19
C LYS A 131 -22.99 -9.71 -7.33
N GLN A 132 -23.11 -10.18 -8.57
CA GLN A 132 -23.23 -9.29 -9.72
C GLN A 132 -24.56 -8.54 -9.57
N TRP A 133 -24.52 -7.34 -9.25
CA TRP A 133 -23.76 -6.13 -9.29
C TRP A 133 -23.94 -5.32 -8.00
N PHE A 134 -24.07 -6.00 -6.87
CA PHE A 134 -24.29 -5.38 -5.55
C PHE A 134 -23.69 -6.21 -4.42
N TRP A 135 -23.53 -5.56 -3.26
CA TRP A 135 -23.11 -6.17 -2.02
C TRP A 135 -24.27 -6.24 -1.03
N THR A 136 -24.43 -7.36 -0.34
CA THR A 136 -25.37 -7.48 0.77
C THR A 136 -24.57 -7.61 2.07
N PHE A 137 -24.87 -6.76 3.03
CA PHE A 137 -24.25 -6.79 4.34
C PHE A 137 -25.25 -7.32 5.37
N THR A 138 -24.86 -8.37 6.09
CA THR A 138 -25.65 -8.91 7.21
C THR A 138 -24.97 -8.52 8.51
N TYR A 139 -25.69 -7.86 9.36
CA TYR A 139 -25.26 -7.38 10.67
C TYR A 139 -25.30 -8.50 11.72
N PRO A 140 -24.63 -8.33 12.90
CA PRO A 140 -24.69 -9.30 14.00
C PRO A 140 -26.10 -9.62 14.49
N ASN A 141 -27.02 -8.66 14.37
CA ASN A 141 -28.44 -8.82 14.72
C ASN A 141 -29.30 -9.44 13.61
N SER A 142 -28.67 -9.96 12.55
CA SER A 142 -29.32 -10.55 11.36
C SER A 142 -30.09 -9.56 10.47
N THR A 143 -30.01 -8.25 10.73
CA THR A 143 -30.52 -7.23 9.80
C THR A 143 -29.66 -7.22 8.55
N GLN A 144 -30.22 -6.85 7.42
CA GLN A 144 -29.50 -6.76 6.14
C GLN A 144 -29.60 -5.37 5.53
N SER A 145 -28.52 -4.95 4.88
CA SER A 145 -28.48 -3.77 4.01
C SER A 145 -27.89 -4.10 2.67
N ILE A 146 -28.20 -3.31 1.67
CA ILE A 146 -27.73 -3.50 0.28
C ILE A 146 -26.83 -2.32 -0.08
N SER A 147 -25.62 -2.62 -0.55
CA SER A 147 -24.60 -1.67 -1.04
C SER A 147 -24.11 -0.62 -0.02
N GLU A 148 -24.61 -0.64 1.19
CA GLU A 148 -24.21 0.26 2.28
C GLU A 148 -24.01 -0.55 3.56
N VAL A 149 -22.98 -0.21 4.33
CA VAL A 149 -22.73 -0.79 5.66
C VAL A 149 -22.42 0.31 6.65
N TYR A 150 -23.08 0.27 7.80
CA TYR A 150 -22.86 1.18 8.90
C TYR A 150 -22.11 0.45 10.01
N VAL A 151 -20.96 0.98 10.41
CA VAL A 151 -20.12 0.43 11.46
C VAL A 151 -19.94 1.45 12.57
N GLU A 152 -19.71 0.99 13.79
CA GLU A 152 -19.45 1.89 14.90
C GLU A 152 -18.03 2.47 14.80
N ILE A 153 -17.90 3.77 15.03
CA ILE A 153 -16.62 4.48 15.05
C ILE A 153 -15.78 3.96 16.23
N ASP A 154 -14.47 3.88 16.05
CA ASP A 154 -13.48 3.45 17.06
C ASP A 154 -13.70 2.03 17.61
N LYS A 155 -14.50 1.20 16.94
CA LYS A 155 -14.61 -0.20 17.27
C LYS A 155 -14.08 -1.09 16.17
N PRO A 156 -13.23 -2.07 16.50
CA PRO A 156 -12.76 -3.02 15.50
C PRO A 156 -13.93 -3.88 15.02
N VAL A 157 -14.03 -4.06 13.71
CA VAL A 157 -15.05 -4.88 13.06
C VAL A 157 -14.39 -5.98 12.24
N GLN A 158 -15.04 -7.11 12.12
CA GLN A 158 -14.63 -8.22 11.28
C GLN A 158 -15.62 -8.38 10.13
N PHE A 159 -15.12 -8.44 8.89
CA PHE A 159 -15.92 -8.79 7.74
C PHE A 159 -15.63 -10.22 7.30
N ILE A 160 -16.68 -11.05 7.22
CA ILE A 160 -16.62 -12.35 6.56
C ILE A 160 -17.09 -12.15 5.12
N LEU A 161 -16.18 -12.39 4.18
CA LEU A 161 -16.44 -12.17 2.76
C LEU A 161 -16.89 -13.46 2.10
N GLU A 162 -18.00 -13.40 1.39
CA GLU A 162 -18.53 -14.50 0.57
C GLU A 162 -18.88 -13.99 -0.82
N SER A 163 -18.84 -14.88 -1.79
CA SER A 163 -19.40 -14.64 -3.13
C SER A 163 -20.34 -15.75 -3.52
N THR A 164 -21.41 -15.40 -4.22
CA THR A 164 -22.42 -16.37 -4.71
C THR A 164 -22.29 -16.65 -6.20
N ASP A 165 -21.42 -15.92 -6.92
CA ASP A 165 -21.25 -16.04 -8.35
C ASP A 165 -19.77 -16.09 -8.77
N VAL A 166 -19.13 -14.94 -9.01
CA VAL A 166 -17.73 -14.83 -9.43
C VAL A 166 -16.88 -14.22 -8.34
N LEU A 167 -15.56 -14.19 -8.54
CA LEU A 167 -14.65 -13.52 -7.62
C LEU A 167 -14.88 -12.01 -7.64
N HIS A 168 -15.00 -11.43 -6.45
CA HIS A 168 -15.11 -9.99 -6.21
C HIS A 168 -13.99 -9.52 -5.27
N ALA A 169 -13.58 -8.28 -5.43
CA ALA A 169 -12.65 -7.63 -4.49
C ALA A 169 -13.44 -6.70 -3.56
N PHE A 170 -13.33 -6.93 -2.25
CA PHE A 170 -13.84 -6.00 -1.24
C PHE A 170 -12.74 -5.00 -0.93
N TYR A 171 -12.93 -3.77 -1.38
CA TYR A 171 -11.98 -2.68 -1.16
C TYR A 171 -12.65 -1.58 -0.35
N ALA A 172 -12.15 -1.39 0.86
CA ALA A 172 -12.51 -0.26 1.72
C ALA A 172 -11.26 0.61 1.85
N PRO A 173 -11.15 1.66 1.05
CA PRO A 173 -10.11 2.67 1.28
C PRO A 173 -10.36 3.31 2.63
N SER A 174 -9.32 3.58 3.32
CA SER A 174 -9.33 4.21 4.64
C SER A 174 -9.97 5.57 4.65
#